data_b64b6ba7c455e5badd4e2d51226eba7e
#
_entry.id   b64b6ba7c455e5badd4e2d51226eba7e
#
_cell.length_a   1.000
_cell.length_b   1.000
_cell.length_c   1.000
_cell.angle_alpha   90.00
_cell.angle_beta   90.00
_cell.angle_gamma   90.00
#
_symmetry.space_group_name_H-M   'P 1'
#
loop_
_entity.id
_entity.type
_entity.pdbx_description
1 polymer ?
#
loop_
_entity_poly.entity_id
_entity_poly.type
_entity_poly.pdbx_seq_one_letter_code
_entity_poly.pdbx_strand_id
1 'polypeptide(L)'
;MAIIKSKININSAEFSANTEKMKSQVDDLCVTLEKIYLGGGKKASERHLNRGKLLPRERVQGLLDPGSPFLELSPLAAHNVYDDDVPAAGIITGIGRVSGQECVIVANDATVKGGSYYPLTVKKHLRAQTIAAENNLPCIYLVDSGGA
;
A
#
# COMPACT_ATOMS: atom_id res chain seq x y z
N MET A 1 20.35 -22.97 -23.31
CA MET A 1 19.35 -22.83 -22.20
C MET A 1 18.24 -23.87 -22.43
N ALA A 2 17.86 -24.62 -21.38
CA ALA A 2 16.72 -25.56 -21.48
C ALA A 2 15.41 -24.76 -21.47
N ILE A 3 14.57 -24.98 -22.45
CA ILE A 3 13.22 -24.35 -22.51
C ILE A 3 12.29 -25.21 -21.68
N ILE A 4 11.66 -24.61 -20.67
CA ILE A 4 10.62 -25.26 -19.89
C ILE A 4 9.34 -25.30 -20.73
N LYS A 5 8.93 -26.51 -21.11
CA LYS A 5 7.69 -26.73 -21.89
C LYS A 5 6.49 -26.83 -20.93
N SER A 6 5.49 -25.98 -21.13
CA SER A 6 4.21 -26.08 -20.41
C SER A 6 3.40 -27.27 -20.93
N LYS A 7 2.76 -28.01 -20.00
CA LYS A 7 1.78 -29.07 -20.30
C LYS A 7 0.33 -28.60 -20.09
N ILE A 8 0.12 -27.30 -19.85
CA ILE A 8 -1.21 -26.73 -19.60
C ILE A 8 -2.03 -26.78 -20.88
N ASN A 9 -3.24 -27.35 -20.80
CA ASN A 9 -4.24 -27.28 -21.85
C ASN A 9 -5.26 -26.18 -21.53
N ILE A 10 -5.10 -25.02 -22.18
CA ILE A 10 -5.98 -23.84 -21.96
C ILE A 10 -7.44 -24.07 -22.38
N ASN A 11 -7.72 -25.12 -23.17
CA ASN A 11 -9.06 -25.45 -23.65
C ASN A 11 -9.71 -26.56 -22.79
N SER A 12 -9.08 -27.00 -21.71
CA SER A 12 -9.66 -28.01 -20.81
C SER A 12 -10.71 -27.38 -19.88
N ALA A 13 -11.71 -28.15 -19.50
CA ALA A 13 -12.72 -27.77 -18.52
C ALA A 13 -12.08 -27.44 -17.15
N GLU A 14 -11.02 -28.15 -16.77
CA GLU A 14 -10.27 -27.90 -15.55
C GLU A 14 -9.58 -26.53 -15.58
N PHE A 15 -8.95 -26.18 -16.70
CA PHE A 15 -8.33 -24.86 -16.86
C PHE A 15 -9.37 -23.73 -16.76
N SER A 16 -10.53 -23.88 -17.40
CA SER A 16 -11.62 -22.91 -17.31
C SER A 16 -12.12 -22.75 -15.87
N ALA A 17 -12.39 -23.84 -15.16
CA ALA A 17 -12.83 -23.80 -13.78
C ALA A 17 -11.80 -23.15 -12.84
N ASN A 18 -10.50 -23.45 -13.01
CA ASN A 18 -9.41 -22.84 -12.25
C ASN A 18 -9.27 -21.35 -12.56
N THR A 19 -9.47 -20.95 -13.82
CA THR A 19 -9.46 -19.54 -14.24
C THR A 19 -10.56 -18.74 -13.56
N GLU A 20 -11.79 -19.23 -13.57
CA GLU A 20 -12.93 -18.57 -12.92
C GLU A 20 -12.72 -18.44 -11.41
N LYS A 21 -12.22 -19.49 -10.76
CA LYS A 21 -11.90 -19.46 -9.34
C LYS A 21 -10.81 -18.44 -9.01
N MET A 22 -9.74 -18.39 -9.82
CA MET A 22 -8.66 -17.42 -9.63
C MET A 22 -9.15 -15.98 -9.86
N LYS A 23 -9.95 -15.75 -10.90
CA LYS A 23 -10.58 -14.45 -11.15
C LYS A 23 -11.38 -13.96 -9.93
N SER A 24 -12.25 -14.81 -9.39
CA SER A 24 -13.04 -14.47 -8.20
C SER A 24 -12.15 -14.01 -7.03
N GLN A 25 -11.04 -14.72 -6.77
CA GLN A 25 -10.10 -14.37 -5.70
C GLN A 25 -9.38 -13.04 -5.98
N VAL A 26 -9.03 -12.77 -7.24
CA VAL A 26 -8.41 -11.49 -7.64
C VAL A 26 -9.40 -10.35 -7.51
N ASP A 27 -10.65 -10.55 -7.92
CA ASP A 27 -11.72 -9.55 -7.81
C ASP A 27 -11.99 -9.19 -6.34
N ASP A 28 -12.06 -10.19 -5.45
CA ASP A 28 -12.19 -9.98 -4.00
C ASP A 28 -11.02 -9.18 -3.41
N LEU A 29 -9.79 -9.48 -3.87
CA LEU A 29 -8.60 -8.71 -3.48
C LEU A 29 -8.69 -7.26 -3.96
N CYS A 30 -9.07 -7.03 -5.21
CA CYS A 30 -9.21 -5.69 -5.78
C CYS A 30 -10.24 -4.86 -5.00
N VAL A 31 -11.42 -5.42 -4.72
CA VAL A 31 -12.47 -4.77 -3.92
C VAL A 31 -11.95 -4.42 -2.51
N THR A 32 -11.17 -5.30 -1.90
CA THR A 32 -10.56 -5.06 -0.59
C THR A 32 -9.55 -3.92 -0.65
N LEU A 33 -8.68 -3.90 -1.66
CA LEU A 33 -7.70 -2.83 -1.85
C LEU A 33 -8.36 -1.48 -2.11
N GLU A 34 -9.41 -1.43 -2.91
CA GLU A 34 -10.19 -0.20 -3.15
C GLU A 34 -10.72 0.39 -1.84
N LYS A 35 -11.25 -0.44 -0.95
CA LYS A 35 -11.70 0.01 0.40
C LYS A 35 -10.54 0.55 1.24
N ILE A 36 -9.41 -0.16 1.24
CA ILE A 36 -8.20 0.25 1.99
C ILE A 36 -7.68 1.59 1.46
N TYR A 37 -7.73 1.83 0.16
CA TYR A 37 -7.26 3.07 -0.45
C TYR A 37 -8.09 4.30 -0.09
N LEU A 38 -9.30 4.12 0.44
CA LEU A 38 -10.12 5.21 0.99
C LEU A 38 -9.60 5.73 2.34
N GLY A 39 -8.60 5.08 2.93
CA GLY A 39 -8.03 5.48 4.22
C GLY A 39 -9.08 5.52 5.33
N GLY A 40 -9.13 6.60 6.10
CA GLY A 40 -10.12 6.82 7.16
C GLY A 40 -11.55 7.11 6.67
N GLY A 41 -11.79 6.97 5.35
CA GLY A 41 -13.10 7.16 4.72
C GLY A 41 -13.45 8.63 4.46
N LYS A 42 -14.59 8.83 3.79
CA LYS A 42 -15.02 10.14 3.25
C LYS A 42 -14.98 11.27 4.29
N LYS A 43 -15.60 11.08 5.45
CA LYS A 43 -15.70 12.12 6.51
C LYS A 43 -14.34 12.54 7.04
N ALA A 44 -13.41 11.58 7.22
CA ALA A 44 -12.05 11.87 7.70
C ALA A 44 -11.23 12.58 6.62
N SER A 45 -11.35 12.16 5.38
CA SER A 45 -10.70 12.77 4.23
C SER A 45 -11.17 14.21 4.00
N GLU A 46 -12.48 14.48 4.02
CA GLU A 46 -13.04 15.83 3.90
C GLU A 46 -12.51 16.74 5.01
N ARG A 47 -12.50 16.28 6.26
CA ARG A 47 -11.97 17.05 7.39
C ARG A 47 -10.47 17.32 7.23
N HIS A 48 -9.71 16.41 6.65
CA HIS A 48 -8.28 16.56 6.38
C HIS A 48 -8.03 17.61 5.30
N LEU A 49 -8.76 17.52 4.18
CA LEU A 49 -8.69 18.49 3.07
C LEU A 49 -9.11 19.90 3.50
N ASN A 50 -10.16 20.02 4.33
CA ASN A 50 -10.60 21.32 4.86
C ASN A 50 -9.58 22.05 5.75
N ARG A 51 -8.54 21.31 6.20
CA ARG A 51 -7.38 21.89 6.90
C ARG A 51 -6.27 22.34 5.95
N GLY A 52 -6.49 22.30 4.64
CA GLY A 52 -5.50 22.65 3.61
C GLY A 52 -4.40 21.60 3.41
N LYS A 53 -4.62 20.37 3.85
CA LYS A 53 -3.66 19.25 3.71
C LYS A 53 -4.02 18.39 2.52
N LEU A 54 -3.02 17.88 1.80
CA LEU A 54 -3.19 16.85 0.79
C LEU A 54 -3.41 15.48 1.45
N LEU A 55 -4.20 14.63 0.81
CA LEU A 55 -4.32 13.23 1.24
C LEU A 55 -2.97 12.50 1.14
N PRO A 56 -2.71 11.47 1.98
CA PRO A 56 -1.39 10.84 2.03
C PRO A 56 -0.95 10.24 0.69
N ARG A 57 -1.86 9.66 -0.08
CA ARG A 57 -1.57 9.14 -1.42
C ARG A 57 -1.26 10.24 -2.43
N GLU A 58 -1.93 11.39 -2.33
CA GLU A 58 -1.63 12.58 -3.14
C GLU A 58 -0.24 13.14 -2.81
N ARG A 59 0.15 13.14 -1.52
CA ARG A 59 1.49 13.53 -1.09
C ARG A 59 2.56 12.61 -1.67
N VAL A 60 2.34 11.29 -1.64
CA VAL A 60 3.25 10.33 -2.27
C VAL A 60 3.32 10.56 -3.77
N GLN A 61 2.18 10.69 -4.45
CA GLN A 61 2.13 10.91 -5.90
C GLN A 61 2.83 12.23 -6.31
N GLY A 62 2.66 13.29 -5.52
CA GLY A 62 3.32 14.58 -5.79
C GLY A 62 4.83 14.59 -5.52
N LEU A 63 5.35 13.59 -4.77
CA LEU A 63 6.77 13.42 -4.52
C LEU A 63 7.48 12.63 -5.63
N LEU A 64 6.75 11.71 -6.26
CA LEU A 64 7.30 10.81 -7.29
C LEU A 64 7.62 11.56 -8.58
N ASP A 65 8.64 11.10 -9.29
CA ASP A 65 8.94 11.56 -10.64
C ASP A 65 7.74 11.30 -11.56
N PRO A 66 7.38 12.25 -12.45
CA PRO A 66 6.25 12.10 -13.35
C PRO A 66 6.32 10.79 -14.17
N GLY A 67 5.26 10.01 -14.12
CA GLY A 67 5.16 8.74 -14.85
C GLY A 67 5.95 7.58 -14.26
N SER A 68 6.65 7.76 -13.11
CA SER A 68 7.31 6.64 -12.45
C SER A 68 6.31 5.79 -11.65
N PRO A 69 6.49 4.46 -11.61
CA PRO A 69 5.65 3.57 -10.82
C PRO A 69 5.93 3.73 -9.31
N PHE A 70 4.90 3.43 -8.50
CA PHE A 70 5.05 3.27 -7.06
C PHE A 70 4.73 1.83 -6.66
N LEU A 71 5.71 1.12 -6.12
CA LEU A 71 5.54 -0.22 -5.57
C LEU A 71 5.11 -0.11 -4.11
N GLU A 72 3.80 -0.10 -3.87
CA GLU A 72 3.27 -0.08 -2.50
C GLU A 72 3.55 -1.41 -1.78
N LEU A 73 4.06 -1.33 -0.55
CA LEU A 73 4.38 -2.46 0.30
C LEU A 73 3.30 -2.68 1.34
N SER A 74 2.83 -3.93 1.46
CA SER A 74 1.89 -4.38 2.50
C SER A 74 0.61 -3.51 2.62
N PRO A 75 -0.13 -3.22 1.54
CA PRO A 75 -1.36 -2.44 1.63
C PRO A 75 -2.43 -3.11 2.51
N LEU A 76 -2.44 -4.43 2.62
CA LEU A 76 -3.35 -5.22 3.46
C LEU A 76 -2.96 -5.27 4.95
N ALA A 77 -1.90 -4.57 5.37
CA ALA A 77 -1.48 -4.58 6.77
C ALA A 77 -2.61 -4.09 7.68
N ALA A 78 -2.83 -4.80 8.79
CA ALA A 78 -3.90 -4.58 9.77
C ALA A 78 -5.34 -4.89 9.29
N HIS A 79 -5.53 -5.37 8.06
CA HIS A 79 -6.86 -5.74 7.58
C HIS A 79 -7.46 -6.86 8.44
N ASN A 80 -8.63 -6.60 9.06
CA ASN A 80 -9.34 -7.52 9.95
C ASN A 80 -8.53 -8.03 11.16
N VAL A 81 -7.57 -7.24 11.65
CA VAL A 81 -6.72 -7.63 12.80
C VAL A 81 -7.19 -6.99 14.10
N TYR A 82 -7.71 -5.78 14.03
CA TYR A 82 -8.21 -5.04 15.18
C TYR A 82 -9.73 -4.93 15.16
N ASP A 83 -10.34 -4.66 16.30
CA ASP A 83 -11.77 -4.30 16.38
C ASP A 83 -12.05 -2.96 15.67
N ASP A 84 -11.04 -2.09 15.64
CA ASP A 84 -11.02 -0.86 14.87
C ASP A 84 -10.61 -1.09 13.42
N ASP A 85 -11.20 -0.34 12.50
CA ASP A 85 -10.74 -0.30 11.10
C ASP A 85 -9.48 0.60 10.99
N VAL A 86 -8.35 -0.04 10.66
CA VAL A 86 -7.03 0.61 10.52
C VAL A 86 -6.43 0.25 9.15
N PRO A 87 -7.01 0.77 8.05
CA PRO A 87 -6.59 0.44 6.69
C PRO A 87 -5.11 0.76 6.46
N ALA A 88 -4.42 -0.14 5.77
CA ALA A 88 -2.99 -0.10 5.52
C ALA A 88 -2.12 0.10 6.79
N ALA A 89 -2.64 -0.28 7.97
CA ALA A 89 -2.05 0.01 9.27
C ALA A 89 -1.81 1.52 9.53
N GLY A 90 -2.61 2.41 8.92
CA GLY A 90 -2.50 3.87 9.08
C GLY A 90 -1.22 4.48 8.49
N ILE A 91 -0.49 3.74 7.65
CA ILE A 91 0.78 4.19 7.06
C ILE A 91 0.97 3.60 5.66
N ILE A 92 1.31 4.43 4.70
CA ILE A 92 1.67 4.03 3.35
C ILE A 92 3.18 3.83 3.29
N THR A 93 3.62 2.70 2.81
CA THR A 93 5.04 2.40 2.58
C THR A 93 5.22 1.86 1.17
N GLY A 94 6.31 2.22 0.52
CA GLY A 94 6.57 1.73 -0.84
C GLY A 94 7.90 2.18 -1.38
N ILE A 95 8.20 1.74 -2.59
CA ILE A 95 9.39 2.13 -3.34
C ILE A 95 8.94 2.92 -4.56
N GLY A 96 9.56 4.07 -4.78
CA GLY A 96 9.30 4.92 -5.92
C GLY A 96 10.50 5.79 -6.27
N ARG A 97 10.50 6.37 -7.47
CA ARG A 97 11.59 7.20 -7.92
C ARG A 97 11.33 8.66 -7.61
N VAL A 98 12.31 9.31 -6.98
CA VAL A 98 12.30 10.71 -6.62
C VAL A 98 13.59 11.37 -7.13
N SER A 99 13.47 12.36 -8.00
CA SER A 99 14.62 13.05 -8.63
C SER A 99 15.63 12.09 -9.26
N GLY A 100 15.13 11.06 -9.96
CA GLY A 100 15.95 10.04 -10.64
C GLY A 100 16.49 8.92 -9.75
N GLN A 101 16.29 9.01 -8.40
CA GLN A 101 16.79 8.05 -7.42
C GLN A 101 15.63 7.19 -6.87
N GLU A 102 15.80 5.87 -6.84
CA GLU A 102 14.87 4.99 -6.14
C GLU A 102 14.97 5.18 -4.62
N CYS A 103 13.83 5.37 -3.98
CA CYS A 103 13.73 5.64 -2.54
C CYS A 103 12.63 4.79 -1.92
N VAL A 104 12.82 4.42 -0.67
CA VAL A 104 11.72 3.96 0.18
C VAL A 104 10.96 5.18 0.69
N ILE A 105 9.65 5.20 0.53
CA ILE A 105 8.78 6.28 0.99
C ILE A 105 7.89 5.75 2.09
N VAL A 106 7.79 6.49 3.18
CA VAL A 106 6.95 6.20 4.36
C VAL A 106 6.08 7.41 4.62
N ALA A 107 4.77 7.27 4.46
CA ALA A 107 3.81 8.37 4.63
C ALA A 107 2.73 8.01 5.65
N ASN A 108 2.58 8.82 6.70
CA ASN A 108 1.49 8.65 7.65
C ASN A 108 0.15 8.99 7.00
N ASP A 109 -0.88 8.22 7.33
CA ASP A 109 -2.27 8.51 6.98
C ASP A 109 -3.01 9.10 8.18
N ALA A 110 -3.00 10.42 8.30
CA ALA A 110 -3.70 11.12 9.38
C ALA A 110 -5.24 11.05 9.26
N THR A 111 -5.79 10.52 8.17
CA THR A 111 -7.22 10.24 8.06
C THR A 111 -7.60 8.98 8.85
N VAL A 112 -6.64 8.06 9.05
CA VAL A 112 -6.79 6.85 9.83
C VAL A 112 -6.41 7.14 11.29
N LYS A 113 -7.40 7.17 12.18
CA LYS A 113 -7.21 7.38 13.63
C LYS A 113 -6.29 8.57 13.99
N GLY A 114 -6.33 9.64 13.16
CA GLY A 114 -5.50 10.82 13.37
C GLY A 114 -4.00 10.61 13.16
N GLY A 115 -3.59 9.55 12.50
CA GLY A 115 -2.17 9.18 12.31
C GLY A 115 -1.53 8.51 13.53
N SER A 116 -2.35 7.97 14.45
CA SER A 116 -1.85 7.22 15.63
C SER A 116 -1.17 5.91 15.22
N TYR A 117 -0.13 5.54 15.93
CA TYR A 117 0.62 4.31 15.70
C TYR A 117 0.03 3.13 16.49
N TYR A 118 -0.46 2.15 15.78
CA TYR A 118 -0.83 0.84 16.28
C TYR A 118 0.38 -0.12 16.23
N PRO A 119 0.37 -1.26 16.91
CA PRO A 119 1.48 -2.21 16.86
C PRO A 119 1.88 -2.63 15.43
N LEU A 120 0.90 -2.84 14.54
CA LEU A 120 1.19 -3.17 13.13
C LEU A 120 1.67 -1.97 12.32
N THR A 121 1.32 -0.73 12.70
CA THR A 121 1.89 0.49 12.10
C THR A 121 3.40 0.52 12.35
N VAL A 122 3.82 0.29 13.60
CA VAL A 122 5.24 0.21 13.97
C VAL A 122 5.95 -0.90 13.20
N LYS A 123 5.37 -2.11 13.18
CA LYS A 123 5.96 -3.25 12.48
C LYS A 123 6.14 -2.99 10.98
N LYS A 124 5.14 -2.40 10.32
CA LYS A 124 5.19 -2.02 8.90
C LYS A 124 6.24 -0.94 8.66
N HIS A 125 6.33 0.07 9.52
CA HIS A 125 7.33 1.13 9.44
C HIS A 125 8.75 0.57 9.56
N LEU A 126 9.03 -0.25 10.60
CA LEU A 126 10.33 -0.89 10.77
C LEU A 126 10.71 -1.79 9.58
N ARG A 127 9.73 -2.52 9.02
CA ARG A 127 9.98 -3.33 7.82
C ARG A 127 10.38 -2.48 6.62
N ALA A 128 9.76 -1.32 6.43
CA ALA A 128 10.14 -0.38 5.36
C ALA A 128 11.59 0.10 5.54
N GLN A 129 12.00 0.44 6.77
CA GLN A 129 13.39 0.80 7.08
C GLN A 129 14.37 -0.35 6.82
N THR A 130 13.99 -1.58 7.18
CA THR A 130 14.79 -2.77 6.90
C THR A 130 15.00 -2.95 5.39
N ILE A 131 13.93 -2.82 4.59
CA ILE A 131 14.01 -2.91 3.13
C ILE A 131 14.93 -1.81 2.56
N ALA A 132 14.82 -0.57 3.08
CA ALA A 132 15.70 0.52 2.68
C ALA A 132 17.18 0.19 2.96
N ALA A 133 17.48 -0.29 4.16
CA ALA A 133 18.85 -0.65 4.56
C ALA A 133 19.41 -1.83 3.74
N GLU A 134 18.62 -2.91 3.57
CA GLU A 134 19.04 -4.11 2.84
C GLU A 134 19.31 -3.84 1.35
N ASN A 135 18.66 -2.81 0.78
CA ASN A 135 18.78 -2.45 -0.65
C ASN A 135 19.58 -1.15 -0.88
N ASN A 136 20.16 -0.56 0.17
CA ASN A 136 20.88 0.71 0.10
C ASN A 136 20.07 1.85 -0.52
N LEU A 137 18.76 1.90 -0.22
CA LEU A 137 17.86 2.94 -0.71
C LEU A 137 17.72 4.08 0.32
N PRO A 138 17.72 5.34 -0.11
CA PRO A 138 17.29 6.43 0.74
C PRO A 138 15.87 6.20 1.28
N CYS A 139 15.59 6.66 2.50
CA CYS A 139 14.28 6.56 3.10
C CYS A 139 13.69 7.96 3.32
N ILE A 140 12.55 8.26 2.70
CA ILE A 140 11.87 9.55 2.77
C ILE A 140 10.61 9.39 3.64
N TYR A 141 10.49 10.28 4.64
CA TYR A 141 9.35 10.28 5.56
C TYR A 141 8.46 11.49 5.31
N LEU A 142 7.19 11.22 4.97
CA LEU A 142 6.12 12.21 4.89
C LEU A 142 5.30 12.16 6.19
N VAL A 143 5.83 12.80 7.22
CA VAL A 143 5.28 12.71 8.57
C VAL A 143 3.98 13.50 8.72
N ASP A 144 2.94 12.86 9.27
CA ASP A 144 1.70 13.48 9.76
C ASP A 144 1.11 12.52 10.81
N SER A 145 1.81 12.39 11.94
CA SER A 145 1.52 11.43 13.00
C SER A 145 0.83 12.10 14.18
N GLY A 146 -0.16 11.42 14.74
CA GLY A 146 -0.79 11.78 16.02
C GLY A 146 -0.02 11.29 17.26
N GLY A 147 1.07 10.53 17.05
CA GLY A 147 1.84 9.90 18.12
C GLY A 147 1.56 8.39 18.27
N ALA A 148 2.12 7.78 19.31
CA ALA A 148 1.95 6.36 19.64
C ALA A 148 1.13 6.21 20.93
#